data_11452172fc6b05c3d9303ab25b0939db
#
_entry.id   11452172fc6b05c3d9303ab25b0939db
#
_cell.length_a   1.000
_cell.length_b   1.000
_cell.length_c   1.000
_cell.angle_alpha   90.00
_cell.angle_beta   90.00
_cell.angle_gamma   90.00
#
_symmetry.space_group_name_H-M   'P 1'
#
loop_
_entity.id
_entity.type
_entity.pdbx_description
1 polymer ?
#
loop_
_entity_poly.entity_id
_entity_poly.type
_entity_poly.pdbx_seq_one_letter_code
_entity_poly.pdbx_strand_id
1 'polypeptide(L)'
;MAHHKSAKKRIRQTVKKRLENRYYGKTTRNALRKFLASTDKAEAEKNMPTVVAMVDKLAKRSQIHKNKANHLKSDVMRHLNALKK
;
A
#
# COMPACT_ATOMS: atom_id res chain seq x y z
N MET A 1 -29.54 27.02 3.78
CA MET A 1 -29.56 25.85 4.66
C MET A 1 -28.19 25.27 4.84
N ALA A 2 -27.76 25.18 6.09
CA ALA A 2 -26.44 24.67 6.44
C ALA A 2 -26.22 23.22 5.99
N HIS A 3 -27.28 22.43 5.92
CA HIS A 3 -27.21 21.01 5.58
C HIS A 3 -26.68 20.75 4.17
N HIS A 4 -27.07 21.59 3.20
CA HIS A 4 -26.62 21.41 1.82
C HIS A 4 -25.13 21.67 1.65
N LYS A 5 -24.60 22.70 2.32
CA LYS A 5 -23.18 23.03 2.26
C LYS A 5 -22.32 21.94 2.90
N SER A 6 -22.76 21.42 4.05
CA SER A 6 -22.07 20.34 4.75
C SER A 6 -22.08 19.05 3.94
N ALA A 7 -23.23 18.72 3.32
CA ALA A 7 -23.34 17.53 2.48
C ALA A 7 -22.45 17.61 1.25
N LYS A 8 -22.40 18.76 0.58
CA LYS A 8 -21.54 18.97 -0.58
C LYS A 8 -20.06 18.86 -0.21
N LYS A 9 -19.68 19.44 0.92
CA LYS A 9 -18.31 19.37 1.42
C LYS A 9 -17.92 17.92 1.71
N ARG A 10 -18.81 17.16 2.36
CA ARG A 10 -18.58 15.74 2.68
C ARG A 10 -18.43 14.91 1.42
N ILE A 11 -19.26 15.15 0.42
CA ILE A 11 -19.19 14.44 -0.87
C ILE A 11 -17.83 14.72 -1.53
N ARG A 12 -17.40 15.98 -1.57
CA ARG A 12 -16.09 16.33 -2.14
C ARG A 12 -14.94 15.67 -1.40
N GLN A 13 -14.99 15.65 -0.08
CA GLN A 13 -13.98 15.00 0.73
C GLN A 13 -13.95 13.48 0.51
N THR A 14 -15.13 12.88 0.39
CA THR A 14 -15.26 11.44 0.14
C THR A 14 -14.69 11.06 -1.23
N VAL A 15 -15.01 11.85 -2.26
CA VAL A 15 -14.49 11.61 -3.62
C VAL A 15 -12.97 11.78 -3.65
N LYS A 16 -12.46 12.84 -3.04
CA LYS A 16 -11.02 13.07 -2.96
C LYS A 16 -10.32 11.92 -2.26
N LYS A 17 -10.82 11.50 -1.11
CA LYS A 17 -10.29 10.38 -0.34
C LYS A 17 -10.31 9.09 -1.14
N ARG A 18 -11.40 8.83 -1.85
CA ARG A 18 -11.55 7.64 -2.68
C ARG A 18 -10.50 7.61 -3.80
N LEU A 19 -10.28 8.75 -4.47
CA LEU A 19 -9.30 8.86 -5.54
C LEU A 19 -7.88 8.67 -5.00
N GLU A 20 -7.55 9.29 -3.87
CA GLU A 20 -6.26 9.13 -3.22
C GLU A 20 -6.03 7.67 -2.80
N ASN A 21 -7.03 7.05 -2.19
CA ASN A 21 -6.96 5.67 -1.75
C ASN A 21 -6.74 4.72 -2.92
N ARG A 22 -7.45 4.95 -4.02
CA ARG A 22 -7.31 4.16 -5.24
C ARG A 22 -5.90 4.28 -5.82
N TYR A 23 -5.37 5.50 -5.84
CA TYR A 23 -4.02 5.77 -6.32
C TYR A 23 -2.97 5.04 -5.48
N TYR A 24 -3.02 5.20 -4.15
CA TYR A 24 -2.07 4.56 -3.26
C TYR A 24 -2.18 3.04 -3.27
N GLY A 25 -3.40 2.52 -3.35
CA GLY A 25 -3.65 1.09 -3.44
C GLY A 25 -3.04 0.50 -4.71
N LYS A 26 -3.26 1.16 -5.84
CA LYS A 26 -2.72 0.72 -7.13
C LYS A 26 -1.19 0.79 -7.14
N THR A 27 -0.63 1.89 -6.64
CA THR A 27 0.81 2.10 -6.58
C THR A 27 1.47 1.03 -5.72
N THR A 28 0.88 0.73 -4.57
CA THR A 28 1.41 -0.28 -3.65
C THR A 28 1.35 -1.68 -4.26
N ARG A 29 0.23 -2.03 -4.90
CA ARG A 29 0.09 -3.34 -5.56
C ARG A 29 1.11 -3.52 -6.69
N ASN A 30 1.33 -2.47 -7.46
CA ASN A 30 2.33 -2.49 -8.54
C ASN A 30 3.74 -2.66 -7.97
N ALA A 31 4.06 -1.96 -6.88
CA ALA A 31 5.36 -2.07 -6.20
C ALA A 31 5.57 -3.48 -5.64
N LEU A 32 4.55 -4.07 -5.01
CA LEU A 32 4.60 -5.44 -4.50
C LEU A 32 4.82 -6.45 -5.62
N ARG A 33 4.07 -6.30 -6.71
CA ARG A 33 4.20 -7.20 -7.86
C ARG A 33 5.60 -7.14 -8.45
N LYS A 34 6.14 -5.94 -8.60
CA LYS A 34 7.47 -5.73 -9.12
C LYS A 34 8.53 -6.32 -8.18
N PHE A 35 8.36 -6.13 -6.88
CA PHE A 35 9.26 -6.69 -5.87
C PHE A 35 9.26 -8.22 -5.91
N LEU A 36 8.08 -8.83 -5.94
CA LEU A 36 7.94 -10.28 -5.95
C LEU A 36 8.44 -10.93 -7.26
N ALA A 37 8.45 -10.15 -8.34
CA ALA A 37 9.01 -10.60 -9.62
C ALA A 37 10.53 -10.40 -9.70
N SER A 38 11.12 -9.67 -8.78
CA SER A 38 12.54 -9.39 -8.74
C SER A 38 13.36 -10.66 -8.47
N THR A 39 14.42 -10.85 -9.24
CA THR A 39 15.34 -11.99 -9.06
C THR A 39 16.69 -11.56 -8.52
N ASP A 40 16.96 -10.27 -8.49
CA ASP A 40 18.23 -9.71 -8.00
C ASP A 40 18.11 -9.43 -6.50
N LYS A 41 18.92 -10.12 -5.71
CA LYS A 41 18.96 -9.99 -4.25
C LYS A 41 19.32 -8.56 -3.81
N ALA A 42 20.34 -7.96 -4.43
CA ALA A 42 20.79 -6.62 -4.05
C ALA A 42 19.69 -5.58 -4.29
N GLU A 43 19.01 -5.67 -5.42
CA GLU A 43 17.90 -4.78 -5.75
C GLU A 43 16.72 -5.00 -4.80
N ALA A 44 16.41 -6.25 -4.48
CA ALA A 44 15.34 -6.59 -3.54
C ALA A 44 15.62 -6.03 -2.15
N GLU A 45 16.84 -6.18 -1.65
CA GLU A 45 17.24 -5.62 -0.34
C GLU A 45 17.11 -4.10 -0.32
N LYS A 46 17.47 -3.45 -1.43
CA LYS A 46 17.37 -1.99 -1.55
C LYS A 46 15.93 -1.51 -1.56
N ASN A 47 15.03 -2.25 -2.21
CA ASN A 47 13.64 -1.86 -2.38
C ASN A 47 12.74 -2.30 -1.22
N MET A 48 13.16 -3.28 -0.42
CA MET A 48 12.34 -3.83 0.67
C MET A 48 11.79 -2.77 1.63
N PRO A 49 12.61 -1.84 2.17
CA PRO A 49 12.08 -0.84 3.09
C PRO A 49 11.00 0.03 2.47
N THR A 50 11.13 0.38 1.20
CA THR A 50 10.15 1.20 0.48
C THR A 50 8.83 0.46 0.35
N VAL A 51 8.86 -0.82 -0.03
CA VAL A 51 7.67 -1.65 -0.20
C VAL A 51 6.96 -1.85 1.14
N VAL A 52 7.70 -2.14 2.19
CA VAL A 52 7.15 -2.32 3.54
C VAL A 52 6.49 -1.01 4.01
N ALA A 53 7.12 0.13 3.78
CA ALA A 53 6.56 1.42 4.15
C ALA A 53 5.25 1.70 3.41
N MET A 54 5.16 1.33 2.14
CA MET A 54 3.93 1.49 1.36
C MET A 54 2.79 0.65 1.91
N VAL A 55 3.07 -0.61 2.29
CA VAL A 55 2.08 -1.50 2.89
C VAL A 55 1.59 -0.94 4.23
N ASP A 56 2.50 -0.43 5.06
CA ASP A 56 2.16 0.19 6.35
C ASP A 56 1.27 1.42 6.16
N LYS A 57 1.53 2.23 5.15
CA LYS A 57 0.70 3.40 4.84
C LYS A 57 -0.73 3.00 4.48
N LEU A 58 -0.90 1.92 3.71
CA LEU A 58 -2.23 1.41 3.38
C LEU A 58 -2.98 0.97 4.63
N ALA A 59 -2.30 0.32 5.56
CA ALA A 59 -2.90 -0.09 6.83
C ALA A 59 -3.31 1.12 7.67
N LYS A 60 -2.47 2.15 7.72
CA LYS A 60 -2.78 3.40 8.43
C LYS A 60 -3.97 4.12 7.85
N ARG A 61 -4.14 4.06 6.53
CA ARG A 61 -5.27 4.67 5.84
C ARG A 61 -6.54 3.83 5.89
N SER A 62 -6.49 2.69 6.57
CA SER A 62 -7.62 1.77 6.71
C SER A 62 -8.10 1.18 5.37
N GLN A 63 -7.26 1.18 4.35
CA GLN A 63 -7.57 0.54 3.07
C GLN A 63 -7.45 -0.98 3.15
N ILE A 64 -6.55 -1.46 4.00
CA ILE A 64 -6.39 -2.87 4.27
C ILE A 64 -6.34 -3.08 5.77
N HIS A 65 -6.77 -4.26 6.20
CA HIS A 65 -6.73 -4.61 7.61
C HIS A 65 -5.28 -4.85 8.03
N LYS A 66 -4.98 -4.59 9.31
CA LYS A 66 -3.66 -4.80 9.90
C LYS A 66 -3.14 -6.20 9.65
N ASN A 67 -4.01 -7.21 9.73
CA ASN A 67 -3.64 -8.60 9.50
C ASN A 67 -3.18 -8.84 8.08
N LYS A 68 -3.87 -8.23 7.11
CA LYS A 68 -3.47 -8.32 5.71
C LYS A 68 -2.12 -7.64 5.46
N ALA A 69 -1.89 -6.48 6.10
CA ALA A 69 -0.62 -5.78 6.00
C ALA A 69 0.53 -6.66 6.53
N ASN A 70 0.33 -7.31 7.67
CA ASN A 70 1.32 -8.21 8.24
C ASN A 70 1.60 -9.40 7.33
N HIS A 71 0.56 -9.93 6.69
CA HIS A 71 0.68 -11.02 5.75
C HIS A 71 1.51 -10.62 4.52
N LEU A 72 1.24 -9.45 3.97
CA LEU A 72 1.99 -8.92 2.82
C LEU A 72 3.46 -8.68 3.17
N LYS A 73 3.73 -8.14 4.36
CA LYS A 73 5.11 -7.94 4.84
C LYS A 73 5.83 -9.27 5.00
N SER A 74 5.13 -10.29 5.47
CA SER A 74 5.65 -11.65 5.59
C SER A 74 6.06 -12.21 4.23
N ASP A 75 5.21 -12.04 3.22
CA ASP A 75 5.49 -12.48 1.86
C ASP A 75 6.73 -11.79 1.29
N VAL A 76 6.87 -10.49 1.54
CA VAL A 76 8.04 -9.71 1.12
C VAL A 76 9.31 -10.28 1.75
N MET A 77 9.28 -10.55 3.04
CA MET A 77 10.44 -11.11 3.75
C MET A 77 10.79 -12.51 3.29
N ARG A 78 9.80 -13.35 3.03
CA ARG A 78 10.02 -14.70 2.51
C ARG A 78 10.67 -14.67 1.15
N HIS A 79 10.22 -13.78 0.29
CA HIS A 79 10.79 -13.61 -1.05
C HIS A 79 12.27 -13.20 -0.95
N LEU A 80 12.57 -12.22 -0.10
CA LEU A 80 13.93 -11.75 0.10
C LEU A 80 14.82 -12.89 0.63
N ASN A 81 14.34 -13.65 1.62
CA ASN A 81 15.09 -14.77 2.17
C ASN A 81 15.33 -15.87 1.14
N ALA A 82 14.36 -16.11 0.26
CA ALA A 82 14.51 -17.07 -0.82
C ALA A 82 15.61 -16.66 -1.80
N LEU A 83 15.73 -15.33 -2.06
CA LEU A 83 16.77 -14.82 -2.93
C LEU A 83 18.17 -14.90 -2.30
N LYS A 84 18.23 -14.91 -0.97
CA LYS A 84 19.50 -15.02 -0.24
C LYS A 84 20.14 -16.41 -0.30
N LYS A 85 19.38 -17.38 -0.69
CA LYS A 85 19.88 -18.74 -0.91
C LYS A 85 20.50 -18.86 -2.29
#